data_22499da0d18d11ea0ad91f441891d2e0
#
_entry.id   22499da0d18d11ea0ad91f441891d2e0
#
_cell.length_a   1.000
_cell.length_b   1.000
_cell.length_c   1.000
_cell.angle_alpha   90.00
_cell.angle_beta   90.00
_cell.angle_gamma   90.00
#
_symmetry.space_group_name_H-M   'P 1'
#
loop_
_entity.id
_entity.type
_entity.pdbx_description
1 polymer ?
#
loop_
_entity_poly.entity_id
_entity_poly.type
_entity_poly.pdbx_seq_one_letter_code
_entity_poly.pdbx_strand_id
1 'polypeptide(L)'
;MKKILLAFALLLPVLSWAQGEQEMDFGASLAFELQKQLRDKLSLSLEEELRLATNNTGFERNMLSVGLDYQLLVDRLKVGAYYCHIYLYNNKQYYENRHRYYLSLSYKQPLDEYFTLSWRGRFQGTYRDENRGEYRINPKYVLRNKVDLEYRIFGSPWKPSVSVDFSNSMNDPTGNELYRIRYQAGVNWRLNRTDSMDFFLRMDHYLVNVDDDPNVLSIGVSYKIKI
;
A
#
# COMPACT_ATOMS: atom_id res chain seq x y z
N MET A 1 -15.59 21.49 -13.71
CA MET A 1 -15.32 22.10 -12.39
C MET A 1 -16.13 21.50 -11.25
N LYS A 2 -17.49 21.34 -11.35
CA LYS A 2 -18.31 20.77 -10.24
C LYS A 2 -17.90 19.35 -9.80
N LYS A 3 -17.40 18.48 -10.71
CA LYS A 3 -16.97 17.10 -10.41
C LYS A 3 -15.63 17.02 -9.67
N ILE A 4 -14.75 18.01 -9.83
CA ILE A 4 -13.47 18.11 -9.10
C ILE A 4 -13.72 18.55 -7.65
N LEU A 5 -14.69 19.43 -7.43
CA LEU A 5 -15.12 19.86 -6.09
C LEU A 5 -15.70 18.68 -5.28
N LEU A 6 -16.40 17.74 -5.93
CA LEU A 6 -16.96 16.56 -5.25
C LEU A 6 -15.85 15.59 -4.77
N ALA A 7 -14.76 15.43 -5.54
CA ALA A 7 -13.60 14.63 -5.15
C ALA A 7 -12.85 15.27 -3.97
N PHE A 8 -12.75 16.60 -3.92
CA PHE A 8 -12.17 17.33 -2.79
C PHE A 8 -13.07 17.28 -1.54
N ALA A 9 -14.39 17.30 -1.69
CA ALA A 9 -15.33 17.21 -0.57
C ALA A 9 -15.29 15.83 0.13
N LEU A 10 -14.90 14.76 -0.57
CA LEU A 10 -14.69 13.43 0.02
C LEU A 10 -13.39 13.34 0.85
N LEU A 11 -12.47 14.30 0.72
CA LEU A 11 -11.22 14.38 1.51
C LEU A 11 -11.41 15.14 2.82
N LEU A 12 -12.46 16.00 2.94
CA LEU A 12 -12.72 16.79 4.15
C LEU A 12 -12.99 15.98 5.42
N PRO A 13 -13.73 14.84 5.39
CA PRO A 13 -13.92 14.05 6.60
C PRO A 13 -12.62 13.41 7.13
N VAL A 14 -11.61 13.19 6.28
CA VAL A 14 -10.32 12.64 6.71
C VAL A 14 -9.57 13.60 7.64
N LEU A 15 -9.73 14.90 7.45
CA LEU A 15 -9.09 15.94 8.28
C LEU A 15 -9.80 16.16 9.63
N SER A 16 -11.10 15.86 9.73
CA SER A 16 -11.86 16.03 10.99
C SER A 16 -11.69 14.88 11.98
N TRP A 17 -11.21 13.71 11.54
CA TRP A 17 -10.97 12.56 12.42
C TRP A 17 -9.59 12.59 13.10
N ALA A 18 -8.75 13.56 12.76
CA ALA A 18 -7.44 13.77 13.40
C ALA A 18 -7.53 14.37 14.83
N GLN A 19 -8.73 14.54 15.40
CA GLN A 19 -8.94 15.15 16.71
C GLN A 19 -9.05 14.15 17.88
N GLY A 20 -8.76 12.85 17.66
CA GLY A 20 -8.60 11.89 18.76
C GLY A 20 -7.23 12.04 19.43
N GLU A 21 -7.13 11.76 20.73
CA GLU A 21 -5.88 11.77 21.54
C GLU A 21 -4.83 10.72 21.11
N GLN A 22 -4.94 10.11 19.92
CA GLN A 22 -3.93 9.17 19.42
C GLN A 22 -2.72 9.94 18.89
N GLU A 23 -1.55 9.59 19.37
CA GLU A 23 -0.29 10.11 18.86
C GLU A 23 -0.21 9.91 17.34
N MET A 24 0.14 10.97 16.62
CA MET A 24 0.29 10.96 15.18
C MET A 24 1.78 11.03 14.82
N ASP A 25 2.25 10.02 14.13
CA ASP A 25 3.61 10.00 13.59
C ASP A 25 3.64 10.51 12.14
N PHE A 26 4.77 11.08 11.76
CA PHE A 26 5.01 11.56 10.39
C PHE A 26 6.09 10.71 9.74
N GLY A 27 5.92 10.43 8.46
CA GLY A 27 6.87 9.61 7.73
C GLY A 27 7.06 10.03 6.28
N ALA A 28 8.13 9.51 5.68
CA ALA A 28 8.37 9.61 4.25
C ALA A 28 8.57 8.22 3.65
N SER A 29 8.22 8.06 2.37
CA SER A 29 8.34 6.79 1.66
C SER A 29 8.94 7.03 0.27
N LEU A 30 10.00 6.28 -0.05
CA LEU A 30 10.61 6.24 -1.37
C LEU A 30 10.50 4.82 -1.90
N ALA A 31 10.00 4.65 -3.11
CA ALA A 31 9.89 3.34 -3.74
C ALA A 31 10.42 3.36 -5.18
N PHE A 32 11.00 2.23 -5.56
CA PHE A 32 11.43 1.94 -6.91
C PHE A 32 10.79 0.62 -7.35
N GLU A 33 10.10 0.61 -8.49
CA GLU A 33 9.48 -0.59 -9.04
C GLU A 33 9.98 -0.84 -10.47
N LEU A 34 10.49 -2.04 -10.71
CA LEU A 34 10.86 -2.54 -12.02
C LEU A 34 9.88 -3.66 -12.41
N GLN A 35 9.16 -3.48 -13.51
CA GLN A 35 8.25 -4.49 -14.07
C GLN A 35 8.73 -4.93 -15.43
N LYS A 36 9.00 -6.24 -15.59
CA LYS A 36 9.42 -6.84 -16.85
C LYS A 36 8.35 -7.76 -17.39
N GLN A 37 7.94 -7.53 -18.65
CA GLN A 37 7.07 -8.46 -19.37
C GLN A 37 7.89 -9.68 -19.80
N LEU A 38 7.54 -10.88 -19.28
CA LEU A 38 8.21 -12.14 -19.64
C LEU A 38 7.55 -12.83 -20.83
N ARG A 39 6.20 -12.78 -20.88
CA ARG A 39 5.34 -13.30 -21.95
C ARG A 39 4.07 -12.47 -21.99
N ASP A 40 3.24 -12.62 -23.01
CA ASP A 40 2.02 -11.83 -23.25
C ASP A 40 1.13 -11.60 -22.02
N LYS A 41 1.09 -12.58 -21.11
CA LYS A 41 0.24 -12.52 -19.90
C LYS A 41 1.02 -12.61 -18.58
N LEU A 42 2.34 -12.81 -18.64
CA LEU A 42 3.17 -13.02 -17.47
C LEU A 42 4.19 -11.89 -17.32
N SER A 43 4.21 -11.24 -16.17
CA SER A 43 5.20 -10.23 -15.84
C SER A 43 5.88 -10.52 -14.50
N LEU A 44 7.15 -10.17 -14.41
CA LEU A 44 7.96 -10.16 -13.20
C LEU A 44 8.00 -8.74 -12.66
N SER A 45 7.83 -8.56 -11.37
CA SER A 45 8.01 -7.28 -10.68
C SER A 45 9.05 -7.40 -9.58
N LEU A 46 9.89 -6.37 -9.47
CA LEU A 46 10.82 -6.13 -8.38
C LEU A 46 10.50 -4.76 -7.81
N GLU A 47 10.31 -4.66 -6.50
CA GLU A 47 10.00 -3.40 -5.83
C GLU A 47 10.88 -3.27 -4.58
N GLU A 48 11.46 -2.11 -4.39
CA GLU A 48 12.12 -1.72 -3.16
C GLU A 48 11.43 -0.48 -2.60
N GLU A 49 10.99 -0.54 -1.33
CA GLU A 49 10.38 0.58 -0.61
C GLU A 49 11.19 0.87 0.67
N LEU A 50 11.71 2.09 0.76
CA LEU A 50 12.31 2.65 1.96
C LEU A 50 11.30 3.55 2.65
N ARG A 51 11.07 3.35 3.95
CA ARG A 51 10.27 4.24 4.80
C ARG A 51 11.11 4.84 5.89
N LEU A 52 10.87 6.13 6.09
CA LEU A 52 11.48 6.94 7.13
C LEU A 52 10.38 7.41 8.08
N ALA A 53 10.66 7.37 9.37
CA ALA A 53 9.81 7.92 10.43
C ALA A 53 10.53 9.11 11.07
N THR A 54 9.78 10.14 11.44
CA THR A 54 10.35 11.37 12.01
C THR A 54 10.46 11.34 13.53
N ASN A 55 9.60 10.58 14.22
CA ASN A 55 9.52 10.55 15.68
C ASN A 55 10.54 9.60 16.33
N ASN A 56 11.25 8.79 15.55
CA ASN A 56 12.30 7.89 16.02
C ASN A 56 13.58 8.07 15.18
N THR A 57 14.43 7.09 15.10
CA THR A 57 15.77 7.08 14.48
C THR A 57 15.87 7.52 13.00
N GLY A 58 14.78 8.03 12.42
CA GLY A 58 14.73 8.40 10.99
C GLY A 58 14.50 7.22 10.04
N PHE A 59 14.82 5.99 10.43
CA PHE A 59 14.59 4.77 9.65
C PHE A 59 13.44 3.96 10.23
N GLU A 60 12.40 3.68 9.44
CA GLU A 60 11.30 2.79 9.82
C GLU A 60 11.54 1.39 9.26
N ARG A 61 11.63 1.26 7.94
CA ARG A 61 11.85 -0.04 7.27
C ARG A 61 12.36 0.08 5.85
N ASN A 62 13.03 -0.99 5.41
CA ASN A 62 13.29 -1.29 4.00
C ASN A 62 12.51 -2.56 3.63
N MET A 63 11.88 -2.57 2.47
CA MET A 63 11.10 -3.71 1.96
C MET A 63 11.51 -4.00 0.53
N LEU A 64 12.08 -5.17 0.31
CA LEU A 64 12.40 -5.70 -1.02
C LEU A 64 11.38 -6.77 -1.39
N SER A 65 10.69 -6.58 -2.51
CA SER A 65 9.63 -7.47 -3.00
C SER A 65 9.97 -8.01 -4.37
N VAL A 66 9.72 -9.29 -4.59
CA VAL A 66 9.74 -9.93 -5.91
C VAL A 66 8.42 -10.63 -6.14
N GLY A 67 7.86 -10.53 -7.34
CA GLY A 67 6.57 -11.12 -7.65
C GLY A 67 6.37 -11.47 -9.10
N LEU A 68 5.43 -12.39 -9.31
CA LEU A 68 4.94 -12.78 -10.62
C LEU A 68 3.47 -12.42 -10.73
N ASP A 69 3.11 -11.73 -11.79
CA ASP A 69 1.74 -11.38 -12.14
C ASP A 69 1.32 -12.11 -13.40
N TYR A 70 0.13 -12.70 -13.36
CA TYR A 70 -0.50 -13.32 -14.53
C TYR A 70 -1.82 -12.65 -14.87
N GLN A 71 -1.98 -12.22 -16.10
CA GLN A 71 -3.17 -11.55 -16.59
C GLN A 71 -4.21 -12.57 -17.06
N LEU A 72 -5.29 -12.74 -16.28
CA LEU A 72 -6.40 -13.64 -16.60
C LEU A 72 -7.29 -13.04 -17.69
N LEU A 73 -7.68 -11.77 -17.55
CA LEU A 73 -8.43 -10.99 -18.53
C LEU A 73 -7.61 -9.75 -18.90
N VAL A 74 -7.45 -9.52 -20.21
CA VAL A 74 -6.65 -8.39 -20.71
C VAL A 74 -7.18 -7.08 -20.12
N ASP A 75 -6.27 -6.31 -19.51
CA ASP A 75 -6.48 -5.00 -18.86
C ASP A 75 -7.53 -4.96 -17.73
N ARG A 76 -8.06 -6.11 -17.31
CA ARG A 76 -9.12 -6.15 -16.29
C ARG A 76 -8.77 -6.98 -15.07
N LEU A 77 -8.43 -8.25 -15.23
CA LEU A 77 -8.26 -9.19 -14.13
C LEU A 77 -6.84 -9.74 -14.09
N LYS A 78 -6.16 -9.58 -12.96
CA LYS A 78 -4.80 -10.02 -12.73
C LYS A 78 -4.69 -10.76 -11.41
N VAL A 79 -3.98 -11.89 -11.40
CA VAL A 79 -3.54 -12.59 -10.19
C VAL A 79 -2.04 -12.44 -10.04
N GLY A 80 -1.56 -12.42 -8.81
CA GLY A 80 -0.13 -12.34 -8.53
C GLY A 80 0.27 -13.08 -7.28
N ALA A 81 1.52 -13.56 -7.28
CA ALA A 81 2.17 -14.20 -6.13
C ALA A 81 3.49 -13.49 -5.86
N TYR A 82 3.76 -13.18 -4.59
CA TYR A 82 4.86 -12.32 -4.19
C TYR A 82 5.55 -12.83 -2.93
N TYR A 83 6.83 -12.56 -2.86
CA TYR A 83 7.65 -12.65 -1.67
C TYR A 83 8.22 -11.28 -1.34
N CYS A 84 8.22 -10.92 -0.05
CA CYS A 84 8.86 -9.70 0.45
C CYS A 84 9.79 -10.03 1.61
N HIS A 85 11.01 -9.52 1.55
CA HIS A 85 11.89 -9.38 2.69
C HIS A 85 11.72 -7.98 3.28
N ILE A 86 11.51 -7.89 4.59
CA ILE A 86 11.28 -6.65 5.31
C ILE A 86 12.32 -6.56 6.43
N TYR A 87 13.15 -5.54 6.38
CA TYR A 87 14.04 -5.14 7.45
C TYR A 87 13.48 -3.89 8.10
N LEU A 88 13.17 -3.93 9.38
CA LEU A 88 12.51 -2.82 10.06
C LEU A 88 13.13 -2.57 11.45
N TYR A 89 13.05 -1.32 11.87
CA TYR A 89 13.28 -0.90 13.25
C TYR A 89 11.94 -0.89 13.96
N ASN A 90 11.78 -1.68 15.01
CA ASN A 90 10.49 -1.82 15.67
C ASN A 90 10.37 -0.85 16.88
N ASN A 91 9.14 -0.69 17.39
CA ASN A 91 8.84 0.20 18.52
C ASN A 91 9.56 -0.19 19.80
N LYS A 92 10.09 -1.41 19.91
CA LYS A 92 10.91 -1.89 21.04
C LYS A 92 12.40 -1.62 20.88
N GLN A 93 12.76 -0.73 19.94
CA GLN A 93 14.12 -0.23 19.70
C GLN A 93 15.13 -1.29 19.24
N TYR A 94 14.72 -2.26 18.43
CA TYR A 94 15.63 -3.19 17.78
C TYR A 94 15.27 -3.45 16.31
N TYR A 95 16.26 -3.90 15.55
CA TYR A 95 16.06 -4.29 14.15
C TYR A 95 15.53 -5.73 14.07
N GLU A 96 14.60 -5.94 13.15
CA GLU A 96 13.91 -7.20 12.95
C GLU A 96 13.80 -7.51 11.45
N ASN A 97 14.04 -8.79 11.10
CA ASN A 97 13.76 -9.31 9.77
C ASN A 97 12.38 -9.95 9.75
N ARG A 98 11.63 -9.70 8.68
CA ARG A 98 10.34 -10.34 8.42
C ARG A 98 10.28 -10.84 7.00
N HIS A 99 9.67 -12.00 6.83
CA HIS A 99 9.42 -12.63 5.54
C HIS A 99 7.92 -12.64 5.28
N ARG A 100 7.49 -12.03 4.17
CA ARG A 100 6.08 -11.96 3.81
C ARG A 100 5.84 -12.64 2.48
N TYR A 101 4.84 -13.50 2.45
CA TYR A 101 4.32 -14.12 1.23
C TYR A 101 2.90 -13.65 1.03
N TYR A 102 2.51 -13.31 -0.20
CA TYR A 102 1.13 -12.95 -0.47
C TYR A 102 0.66 -13.32 -1.87
N LEU A 103 -0.63 -13.61 -1.94
CA LEU A 103 -1.37 -13.75 -3.18
C LEU A 103 -2.25 -12.51 -3.35
N SER A 104 -2.38 -12.03 -4.58
CA SER A 104 -3.22 -10.89 -4.91
C SER A 104 -4.14 -11.19 -6.08
N LEU A 105 -5.35 -10.67 -6.02
CA LEU A 105 -6.31 -10.61 -7.10
C LEU A 105 -6.66 -9.14 -7.34
N SER A 106 -6.48 -8.66 -8.55
CA SER A 106 -6.74 -7.27 -8.90
C SER A 106 -7.73 -7.21 -10.05
N TYR A 107 -8.75 -6.37 -9.90
CA TYR A 107 -9.76 -6.13 -10.93
C TYR A 107 -9.86 -4.64 -11.23
N LYS A 108 -9.91 -4.28 -12.52
CA LYS A 108 -10.08 -2.91 -13.00
C LYS A 108 -11.35 -2.79 -13.82
N GLN A 109 -12.17 -1.77 -13.52
CA GLN A 109 -13.38 -1.46 -14.22
C GLN A 109 -13.35 0.01 -14.66
N PRO A 110 -13.19 0.30 -15.95
CA PRO A 110 -13.50 1.62 -16.49
C PRO A 110 -14.98 1.92 -16.24
N LEU A 111 -15.29 3.03 -15.57
CA LEU A 111 -16.66 3.48 -15.33
C LEU A 111 -17.16 4.34 -16.50
N ASP A 112 -16.26 5.19 -16.98
CA ASP A 112 -16.44 6.02 -18.17
C ASP A 112 -15.08 6.34 -18.81
N GLU A 113 -15.01 7.35 -19.69
CA GLU A 113 -13.76 7.79 -20.35
C GLU A 113 -12.76 8.44 -19.39
N TYR A 114 -13.25 8.92 -18.22
CA TYR A 114 -12.48 9.68 -17.24
C TYR A 114 -12.13 8.86 -16.01
N PHE A 115 -13.02 7.99 -15.53
CA PHE A 115 -12.89 7.31 -14.26
C PHE A 115 -12.64 5.82 -14.43
N THR A 116 -11.67 5.32 -13.68
CA THR A 116 -11.38 3.89 -13.55
C THR A 116 -11.45 3.51 -12.08
N LEU A 117 -12.34 2.56 -11.76
CA LEU A 117 -12.42 1.94 -10.45
C LEU A 117 -11.56 0.67 -10.44
N SER A 118 -10.72 0.50 -9.43
CA SER A 118 -9.92 -0.70 -9.25
C SER A 118 -10.17 -1.28 -7.87
N TRP A 119 -10.21 -2.60 -7.79
CA TRP A 119 -10.23 -3.34 -6.53
C TRP A 119 -9.05 -4.31 -6.50
N ARG A 120 -8.42 -4.46 -5.32
CA ARG A 120 -7.37 -5.43 -5.09
C ARG A 120 -7.56 -6.13 -3.75
N GLY A 121 -7.85 -7.43 -3.80
CA GLY A 121 -7.78 -8.34 -2.66
C GLY A 121 -6.36 -8.89 -2.52
N ARG A 122 -5.84 -8.99 -1.30
CA ARG A 122 -4.53 -9.57 -0.97
C ARG A 122 -4.65 -10.39 0.29
N PHE A 123 -4.27 -11.67 0.21
CA PHE A 123 -4.07 -12.52 1.38
C PHE A 123 -2.57 -12.68 1.62
N GLN A 124 -2.10 -12.33 2.82
CA GLN A 124 -0.68 -12.31 3.16
C GLN A 124 -0.40 -13.03 4.47
N GLY A 125 0.72 -13.77 4.52
CA GLY A 125 1.32 -14.33 5.73
C GLY A 125 2.67 -13.65 5.98
N THR A 126 2.88 -13.16 7.19
CA THR A 126 4.13 -12.51 7.60
C THR A 126 4.77 -13.31 8.73
N TYR A 127 5.97 -13.83 8.49
CA TYR A 127 6.82 -14.53 9.44
C TYR A 127 7.82 -13.53 10.03
N ARG A 128 8.06 -13.66 11.33
CA ARG A 128 9.00 -12.83 12.10
C ARG A 128 10.11 -13.72 12.68
N ASP A 129 11.30 -13.19 12.85
CA ASP A 129 12.36 -13.86 13.60
C ASP A 129 12.05 -13.81 15.11
N GLU A 130 11.83 -14.98 15.73
CA GLU A 130 11.30 -15.12 17.11
C GLU A 130 12.38 -15.32 18.17
N ASN A 131 13.50 -14.72 18.08
CA ASN A 131 14.60 -14.99 19.03
C ASN A 131 14.53 -14.25 20.37
N ARG A 132 13.35 -13.70 20.80
CA ARG A 132 13.30 -12.77 21.95
C ARG A 132 12.27 -13.07 23.05
N GLY A 133 11.79 -14.30 23.15
CA GLY A 133 11.03 -14.80 24.31
C GLY A 133 9.63 -14.22 24.52
N GLU A 134 9.11 -13.40 23.63
CA GLU A 134 7.76 -12.87 23.70
C GLU A 134 6.82 -13.65 22.79
N TYR A 135 5.63 -14.03 23.32
CA TYR A 135 4.60 -14.65 22.50
C TYR A 135 4.08 -13.65 21.48
N ARG A 136 4.18 -13.98 20.20
CA ARG A 136 3.61 -13.23 19.09
C ARG A 136 2.97 -14.19 18.11
N ILE A 137 1.88 -13.75 17.47
CA ILE A 137 1.27 -14.52 16.39
C ILE A 137 2.26 -14.62 15.24
N ASN A 138 2.73 -15.85 14.96
CA ASN A 138 3.70 -16.10 13.90
C ASN A 138 3.40 -17.43 13.19
N PRO A 139 3.01 -17.38 11.90
CA PRO A 139 2.85 -16.20 11.06
C PRO A 139 1.58 -15.40 11.37
N LYS A 140 1.62 -14.08 11.13
CA LYS A 140 0.43 -13.23 11.14
C LYS A 140 -0.21 -13.25 9.76
N TYR A 141 -1.46 -13.73 9.67
CA TYR A 141 -2.24 -13.71 8.44
C TYR A 141 -3.14 -12.47 8.39
N VAL A 142 -3.15 -11.82 7.22
CA VAL A 142 -3.94 -10.61 6.99
C VAL A 142 -4.61 -10.66 5.63
N LEU A 143 -5.91 -10.35 5.61
CA LEU A 143 -6.65 -10.08 4.39
C LEU A 143 -6.74 -8.56 4.19
N ARG A 144 -6.31 -8.09 3.02
CA ARG A 144 -6.37 -6.67 2.65
C ARG A 144 -7.26 -6.49 1.44
N ASN A 145 -8.11 -5.46 1.49
CA ASN A 145 -8.97 -5.06 0.40
C ASN A 145 -8.75 -3.58 0.11
N LYS A 146 -8.20 -3.28 -1.06
CA LYS A 146 -7.99 -1.91 -1.52
C LYS A 146 -8.98 -1.58 -2.63
N VAL A 147 -9.64 -0.43 -2.49
CA VAL A 147 -10.44 0.20 -3.55
C VAL A 147 -9.74 1.49 -3.96
N ASP A 148 -9.61 1.71 -5.26
CA ASP A 148 -8.90 2.84 -5.83
C ASP A 148 -9.72 3.45 -6.96
N LEU A 149 -9.86 4.77 -6.97
CA LEU A 149 -10.52 5.55 -8.02
C LEU A 149 -9.50 6.46 -8.69
N GLU A 150 -9.18 6.19 -9.94
CA GLU A 150 -8.29 7.00 -10.79
C GLU A 150 -9.11 7.91 -11.71
N TYR A 151 -8.68 9.18 -11.83
CA TYR A 151 -9.23 10.13 -12.78
C TYR A 151 -8.24 10.42 -13.90
N ARG A 152 -8.66 10.22 -15.15
CA ARG A 152 -7.88 10.50 -16.35
C ARG A 152 -8.17 11.92 -16.84
N ILE A 153 -7.14 12.76 -16.89
CA ILE A 153 -7.21 14.09 -17.50
C ILE A 153 -6.78 13.97 -18.97
N PHE A 154 -7.69 14.25 -19.91
CA PHE A 154 -7.37 14.15 -21.34
C PHE A 154 -6.27 15.12 -21.73
N GLY A 155 -5.32 14.66 -22.55
CA GLY A 155 -4.19 15.46 -23.00
C GLY A 155 -3.13 15.73 -21.92
N SER A 156 -3.32 15.19 -20.70
CA SER A 156 -2.39 15.38 -19.59
C SER A 156 -1.66 14.08 -19.26
N PRO A 157 -0.37 14.15 -18.88
CA PRO A 157 0.35 12.99 -18.35
C PRO A 157 -0.02 12.65 -16.89
N TRP A 158 -0.82 13.50 -16.23
CA TRP A 158 -1.19 13.42 -14.82
C TRP A 158 -2.49 12.66 -14.62
N LYS A 159 -2.51 11.74 -13.66
CA LYS A 159 -3.67 10.97 -13.29
C LYS A 159 -3.82 10.97 -11.76
N PRO A 160 -4.63 11.87 -11.21
CA PRO A 160 -4.94 11.84 -9.79
C PRO A 160 -5.73 10.59 -9.41
N SER A 161 -5.51 10.10 -8.20
CA SER A 161 -6.23 8.96 -7.64
C SER A 161 -6.45 9.11 -6.14
N VAL A 162 -7.49 8.44 -5.66
CA VAL A 162 -7.78 8.28 -4.24
C VAL A 162 -8.06 6.82 -3.95
N SER A 163 -7.61 6.32 -2.81
CA SER A 163 -7.84 4.93 -2.44
C SER A 163 -8.04 4.73 -0.94
N VAL A 164 -8.76 3.66 -0.62
CA VAL A 164 -8.95 3.16 0.74
C VAL A 164 -8.57 1.69 0.78
N ASP A 165 -7.80 1.29 1.80
CA ASP A 165 -7.31 -0.08 1.99
C ASP A 165 -7.66 -0.55 3.41
N PHE A 166 -8.45 -1.59 3.49
CA PHE A 166 -8.89 -2.24 4.72
C PHE A 166 -8.02 -3.44 5.01
N SER A 167 -7.48 -3.56 6.22
CA SER A 167 -6.64 -4.67 6.66
C SER A 167 -7.29 -5.41 7.82
N ASN A 168 -7.67 -6.66 7.59
CA ASN A 168 -8.29 -7.55 8.57
C ASN A 168 -7.29 -8.59 9.04
N SER A 169 -7.12 -8.74 10.36
CA SER A 169 -6.41 -9.87 10.96
C SER A 169 -7.24 -11.15 10.76
N MET A 170 -6.59 -12.26 10.42
CA MET A 170 -7.27 -13.52 10.09
C MET A 170 -6.97 -14.66 11.09
N ASN A 171 -6.01 -14.47 11.98
CA ASN A 171 -5.61 -15.48 12.96
C ASN A 171 -5.24 -14.85 14.31
N ASP A 172 -5.89 -13.75 14.68
CA ASP A 172 -5.75 -13.16 16.00
C ASP A 172 -6.49 -14.03 17.03
N PRO A 173 -5.88 -14.42 18.17
CA PRO A 173 -6.54 -15.17 19.22
C PRO A 173 -7.75 -14.44 19.84
N THR A 174 -7.77 -13.11 19.78
CA THR A 174 -8.89 -12.29 20.27
C THR A 174 -10.03 -12.16 19.28
N GLY A 175 -9.84 -12.62 18.05
CA GLY A 175 -10.82 -12.61 16.96
C GLY A 175 -10.27 -11.99 15.67
N ASN A 176 -10.95 -12.29 14.57
CA ASN A 176 -10.62 -11.69 13.28
C ASN A 176 -11.28 -10.33 13.17
N GLU A 177 -10.50 -9.26 13.08
CA GLU A 177 -11.02 -7.91 13.10
C GLU A 177 -10.31 -6.98 12.11
N LEU A 178 -11.02 -5.90 11.77
CA LEU A 178 -10.47 -4.78 11.04
C LEU A 178 -9.57 -3.99 11.97
N TYR A 179 -8.25 -4.10 11.79
CA TYR A 179 -7.29 -3.44 12.68
C TYR A 179 -6.68 -2.17 12.09
N ARG A 180 -6.72 -1.99 10.75
CA ARG A 180 -6.17 -0.80 10.10
C ARG A 180 -6.96 -0.42 8.87
N ILE A 181 -7.21 0.88 8.71
CA ILE A 181 -7.68 1.51 7.49
C ILE A 181 -6.57 2.44 6.98
N ARG A 182 -6.26 2.33 5.69
CA ARG A 182 -5.30 3.22 5.03
C ARG A 182 -6.02 4.06 3.99
N TYR A 183 -5.89 5.36 4.10
CA TYR A 183 -6.33 6.32 3.11
C TYR A 183 -5.12 6.80 2.31
N GLN A 184 -5.28 6.98 1.01
CA GLN A 184 -4.22 7.50 0.18
C GLN A 184 -4.82 8.38 -0.92
N ALA A 185 -4.26 9.58 -1.09
CA ALA A 185 -4.49 10.44 -2.23
C ALA A 185 -3.17 10.64 -2.97
N GLY A 186 -3.19 10.60 -4.28
CA GLY A 186 -1.97 10.68 -5.05
C GLY A 186 -2.18 11.13 -6.49
N VAL A 187 -1.06 11.30 -7.17
CA VAL A 187 -1.03 11.66 -8.59
C VAL A 187 0.04 10.81 -9.26
N ASN A 188 -0.37 10.03 -10.26
CA ASN A 188 0.56 9.37 -11.17
C ASN A 188 0.95 10.32 -12.31
N TRP A 189 2.24 10.51 -12.49
CA TRP A 189 2.82 11.28 -13.59
C TRP A 189 3.51 10.35 -14.57
N ARG A 190 2.95 10.23 -15.78
CA ARG A 190 3.57 9.45 -16.86
C ARG A 190 4.67 10.29 -17.51
N LEU A 191 5.91 9.90 -17.32
CA LEU A 191 7.09 10.55 -17.89
C LEU A 191 7.25 10.20 -19.37
N ASN A 192 7.09 8.92 -19.69
CA ASN A 192 7.16 8.39 -21.05
C ASN A 192 6.31 7.10 -21.19
N ARG A 193 6.58 6.26 -22.19
CA ARG A 193 5.84 5.01 -22.43
C ARG A 193 6.15 3.92 -21.39
N THR A 194 7.35 3.94 -20.83
CA THR A 194 7.88 2.94 -19.91
C THR A 194 7.88 3.43 -18.47
N ASP A 195 8.08 4.75 -18.25
CA ASP A 195 8.38 5.30 -16.94
C ASP A 195 7.24 6.16 -16.39
N SER A 196 6.97 6.01 -15.11
CA SER A 196 6.03 6.84 -14.37
C SER A 196 6.51 7.10 -12.95
N MET A 197 6.04 8.20 -12.37
CA MET A 197 6.23 8.55 -10.97
C MET A 197 4.87 8.68 -10.29
N ASP A 198 4.77 8.18 -9.06
CA ASP A 198 3.62 8.37 -8.19
C ASP A 198 4.02 9.25 -7.01
N PHE A 199 3.30 10.34 -6.81
CA PHE A 199 3.39 11.18 -5.63
C PHE A 199 2.14 10.95 -4.81
N PHE A 200 2.28 10.72 -3.50
CA PHE A 200 1.12 10.43 -2.67
C PHE A 200 1.26 10.95 -1.24
N LEU A 201 0.11 11.25 -0.67
CA LEU A 201 -0.12 11.43 0.75
C LEU A 201 -0.88 10.21 1.27
N ARG A 202 -0.42 9.61 2.34
CA ARG A 202 -0.96 8.38 2.92
C ARG A 202 -1.18 8.56 4.41
N MET A 203 -2.34 8.13 4.89
CA MET A 203 -2.67 8.05 6.30
C MET A 203 -2.98 6.60 6.67
N ASP A 204 -2.22 6.03 7.58
CA ASP A 204 -2.50 4.75 8.23
C ASP A 204 -3.22 5.03 9.55
N HIS A 205 -4.47 4.59 9.65
CA HIS A 205 -5.29 4.70 10.84
C HIS A 205 -5.46 3.31 11.46
N TYR A 206 -4.95 3.14 12.68
CA TYR A 206 -5.05 1.90 13.45
C TYR A 206 -6.28 1.97 14.35
N LEU A 207 -7.19 0.99 14.23
CA LEU A 207 -8.46 0.92 14.97
C LEU A 207 -8.30 0.19 16.31
N VAL A 208 -7.32 -0.68 16.39
CA VAL A 208 -7.00 -1.49 17.55
C VAL A 208 -5.52 -1.31 17.83
N ASN A 209 -5.16 -1.05 19.07
CA ASN A 209 -3.76 -0.94 19.51
C ASN A 209 -3.09 -2.32 19.51
N VAL A 210 -2.96 -2.90 18.32
CA VAL A 210 -2.15 -4.10 18.09
C VAL A 210 -0.71 -3.63 17.90
N ASP A 211 0.14 -3.88 18.88
CA ASP A 211 1.57 -3.51 18.88
C ASP A 211 1.87 -2.02 19.16
N ASP A 212 0.96 -1.23 19.79
CA ASP A 212 1.14 0.21 20.08
C ASP A 212 1.56 1.06 18.85
N ASP A 213 1.09 0.68 17.67
CA ASP A 213 1.40 1.42 16.45
C ASP A 213 0.62 2.76 16.41
N PRO A 214 1.30 3.92 16.37
CA PRO A 214 0.65 5.21 16.26
C PRO A 214 0.00 5.37 14.88
N ASN A 215 -0.95 6.28 14.76
CA ASN A 215 -1.43 6.71 13.46
C ASN A 215 -0.30 7.38 12.68
N VAL A 216 -0.12 7.05 11.40
CA VAL A 216 1.00 7.55 10.59
C VAL A 216 0.48 8.34 9.40
N LEU A 217 0.88 9.61 9.32
CA LEU A 217 0.73 10.42 8.11
C LEU A 217 2.06 10.42 7.35
N SER A 218 2.06 9.97 6.10
CA SER A 218 3.29 9.90 5.30
C SER A 218 3.12 10.50 3.92
N ILE A 219 4.18 11.15 3.45
CA ILE A 219 4.35 11.57 2.06
C ILE A 219 5.24 10.56 1.35
N GLY A 220 4.97 10.28 0.07
CA GLY A 220 5.79 9.32 -0.66
C GLY A 220 5.93 9.60 -2.13
N VAL A 221 7.04 9.07 -2.66
CA VAL A 221 7.35 9.05 -4.08
C VAL A 221 7.68 7.63 -4.49
N SER A 222 7.11 7.19 -5.60
CA SER A 222 7.45 5.91 -6.21
C SER A 222 7.82 6.11 -7.68
N TYR A 223 8.93 5.53 -8.11
CA TYR A 223 9.36 5.53 -9.50
C TYR A 223 9.21 4.14 -10.08
N LYS A 224 8.51 4.04 -11.22
CA LYS A 224 8.19 2.77 -11.86
C LYS A 224 8.70 2.72 -13.29
N ILE A 225 9.42 1.64 -13.62
CA ILE A 225 9.90 1.30 -14.97
C ILE A 225 9.19 0.03 -15.45
N LYS A 226 8.73 0.04 -16.70
CA LYS A 226 8.18 -1.13 -17.42
C LYS A 226 9.05 -1.45 -18.62
N ILE A 227 9.60 -2.68 -18.67
CA ILE A 227 10.45 -3.19 -19.75
C ILE A 227 9.95 -4.52 -20.32
#